data_2cf95874e896ce9b0868ce602087e0a7
#
_entry.id   2cf95874e896ce9b0868ce602087e0a7
#
_cell.length_a   1.000
_cell.length_b   1.000
_cell.length_c   1.000
_cell.angle_alpha   90.00
_cell.angle_beta   90.00
_cell.angle_gamma   90.00
#
_symmetry.space_group_name_H-M   'P 1'
#
loop_
_entity.id
_entity.type
_entity.pdbx_description
1 polymer ?
#
loop_
_entity_poly.entity_id
_entity_poly.type
_entity_poly.pdbx_seq_one_letter_code
_entity_poly.pdbx_strand_id
1 'polypeptide(L)'
;MKKKLLAYCLLLIELVIQIVGSIYYKQTPQEVWSLSNAILFMVPLAFGIRFGLLCLIPVAISEIVWFCKLGAIGPLLHLFAFAVTVIVLGLAGKKLKHLPTPQRVTGSCILYELSLLGEEALYYALRMLFLNRPFPWADVTGAFLSWANPLVLLLLVYCCVSDQRLAGER
;
A
#
# COMPACT_ATOMS: atom_id res chain seq x y z
N MET A 1 1.94 -21.04 10.07
CA MET A 1 2.31 -21.36 8.67
C MET A 1 1.45 -20.61 7.64
N LYS A 2 0.11 -20.69 7.70
CA LYS A 2 -0.82 -20.08 6.72
C LYS A 2 -0.63 -18.56 6.51
N LYS A 3 -0.39 -17.78 7.57
CA LYS A 3 -0.24 -16.33 7.50
C LYS A 3 1.03 -15.87 6.75
N LYS A 4 2.16 -16.55 6.97
CA LYS A 4 3.39 -16.26 6.22
C LYS A 4 3.23 -16.61 4.73
N LEU A 5 2.57 -17.72 4.43
CA LEU A 5 2.27 -18.10 3.05
C LEU A 5 1.44 -17.02 2.34
N LEU A 6 0.38 -16.51 3.00
CA LEU A 6 -0.45 -15.43 2.46
C LEU A 6 0.40 -14.17 2.18
N ALA A 7 1.29 -13.79 3.10
CA ALA A 7 2.18 -12.65 2.88
C ALA A 7 3.08 -12.85 1.65
N TYR A 8 3.65 -14.05 1.45
CA TYR A 8 4.45 -14.35 0.25
C TYR A 8 3.62 -14.38 -1.03
N CYS A 9 2.36 -14.87 -0.98
CA CYS A 9 1.45 -14.79 -2.13
C CYS A 9 1.17 -13.34 -2.53
N LEU A 10 0.92 -12.46 -1.56
CA LEU A 10 0.70 -11.04 -1.81
C LEU A 10 1.95 -10.35 -2.37
N LEU A 11 3.15 -10.68 -1.85
CA LEU A 11 4.42 -10.22 -2.41
C LEU A 11 4.60 -10.65 -3.88
N LEU A 12 4.24 -11.89 -4.19
CA LEU A 12 4.34 -12.40 -5.56
C LEU A 12 3.34 -11.68 -6.49
N ILE A 13 2.11 -11.45 -6.04
CA ILE A 13 1.10 -10.71 -6.79
C ILE A 13 1.61 -9.29 -7.05
N GLU A 14 2.13 -8.60 -6.03
CA GLU A 14 2.70 -7.26 -6.15
C GLU A 14 3.83 -7.23 -7.18
N LEU A 15 4.77 -8.19 -7.10
CA LEU A 15 5.87 -8.30 -8.06
C LEU A 15 5.36 -8.46 -9.50
N VAL A 16 4.36 -9.33 -9.72
CA VAL A 16 3.77 -9.55 -11.05
C VAL A 16 3.10 -8.26 -11.56
N ILE A 17 2.33 -7.57 -10.73
CA ILE A 17 1.69 -6.31 -11.09
C ILE A 17 2.73 -5.28 -11.52
N GLN A 18 3.81 -5.12 -10.76
CA GLN A 18 4.85 -4.12 -11.05
C GLN A 18 5.62 -4.46 -12.34
N ILE A 19 5.93 -5.74 -12.58
CA ILE A 19 6.61 -6.17 -13.83
C ILE A 19 5.69 -5.91 -15.04
N VAL A 20 4.45 -6.42 -14.99
CA VAL A 20 3.49 -6.26 -16.08
C VAL A 20 3.17 -4.78 -16.32
N GLY A 21 2.91 -4.03 -15.26
CA GLY A 21 2.66 -2.60 -15.31
C GLY A 21 3.82 -1.82 -15.91
N SER A 22 5.07 -2.17 -15.56
CA SER A 22 6.27 -1.50 -16.11
C SER A 22 6.46 -1.76 -17.61
N ILE A 23 6.03 -2.92 -18.11
CA ILE A 23 6.10 -3.28 -19.53
C ILE A 23 4.96 -2.61 -20.32
N TYR A 24 3.75 -2.66 -19.79
CA TYR A 24 2.51 -2.26 -20.48
C TYR A 24 1.88 -0.98 -19.91
N TYR A 25 2.64 -0.06 -19.37
CA TYR A 25 2.16 1.11 -18.61
C TYR A 25 0.95 1.84 -19.20
N LYS A 26 0.99 2.16 -20.50
CA LYS A 26 -0.12 2.86 -21.18
C LYS A 26 -1.37 2.00 -21.39
N GLN A 27 -1.23 0.69 -21.28
CA GLN A 27 -2.30 -0.28 -21.53
C GLN A 27 -2.79 -0.93 -20.21
N THR A 28 -2.05 -0.72 -19.12
CA THR A 28 -2.42 -1.27 -17.81
C THR A 28 -3.59 -0.47 -17.24
N PRO A 29 -4.73 -1.10 -16.97
CA PRO A 29 -5.87 -0.44 -16.37
C PRO A 29 -5.53 0.18 -15.02
N GLN A 30 -6.12 1.33 -14.71
CA GLN A 30 -5.91 2.02 -13.43
C GLN A 30 -6.27 1.14 -12.22
N GLU A 31 -7.22 0.24 -12.40
CA GLU A 31 -7.66 -0.72 -11.38
C GLU A 31 -6.54 -1.66 -10.93
N VAL A 32 -5.61 -2.00 -11.82
CA VAL A 32 -4.46 -2.85 -11.49
C VAL A 32 -3.50 -2.11 -10.56
N TRP A 33 -3.28 -0.82 -10.81
CA TRP A 33 -2.45 0.03 -9.94
C TRP A 33 -3.12 0.26 -8.57
N SER A 34 -4.45 0.42 -8.56
CA SER A 34 -5.20 0.52 -7.31
C SER A 34 -5.08 -0.74 -6.45
N LEU A 35 -5.05 -1.93 -7.08
CA LEU A 35 -4.82 -3.18 -6.38
C LEU A 35 -3.40 -3.27 -5.79
N SER A 36 -2.40 -2.83 -6.54
CA SER A 36 -1.01 -2.73 -6.05
C SER A 36 -0.91 -1.84 -4.82
N ASN A 37 -1.43 -0.62 -4.88
CA ASN A 37 -1.44 0.31 -3.75
C ASN A 37 -2.15 -0.29 -2.53
N ALA A 38 -3.29 -0.94 -2.77
CA ALA A 38 -4.06 -1.60 -1.72
C ALA A 38 -3.26 -2.72 -1.03
N ILE A 39 -2.55 -3.55 -1.77
CA ILE A 39 -1.65 -4.60 -1.24
C ILE A 39 -0.50 -3.95 -0.47
N LEU A 40 0.16 -2.95 -1.06
CA LEU A 40 1.30 -2.26 -0.47
C LEU A 40 0.98 -1.67 0.91
N PHE A 41 -0.23 -1.14 1.12
CA PHE A 41 -0.62 -0.53 2.39
C PHE A 41 -1.20 -1.53 3.38
N MET A 42 -1.89 -2.59 2.90
CA MET A 42 -2.40 -3.64 3.76
C MET A 42 -1.28 -4.48 4.40
N VAL A 43 -0.25 -4.82 3.62
CA VAL A 43 0.81 -5.74 4.05
C VAL A 43 1.55 -5.26 5.31
N PRO A 44 2.01 -4.01 5.45
CA PRO A 44 2.67 -3.55 6.66
C PRO A 44 1.75 -3.55 7.88
N LEU A 45 0.45 -3.28 7.72
CA LEU A 45 -0.54 -3.34 8.80
C LEU A 45 -0.76 -4.78 9.28
N ALA A 46 -0.97 -5.71 8.35
CA ALA A 46 -1.31 -7.09 8.67
C ALA A 46 -0.10 -7.93 9.10
N PHE A 47 1.04 -7.79 8.42
CA PHE A 47 2.21 -8.66 8.57
C PHE A 47 3.42 -7.96 9.20
N GLY A 48 3.42 -6.64 9.27
CA GLY A 48 4.44 -5.80 9.88
C GLY A 48 5.42 -5.19 8.87
N ILE A 49 6.23 -4.26 9.38
CA ILE A 49 7.12 -3.41 8.58
C ILE A 49 8.07 -4.18 7.65
N ARG A 50 8.58 -5.34 8.09
CA ARG A 50 9.52 -6.14 7.28
C ARG A 50 8.88 -6.60 5.97
N PHE A 51 7.64 -7.08 6.02
CA PHE A 51 6.91 -7.49 4.82
C PHE A 51 6.48 -6.27 3.97
N GLY A 52 6.12 -5.16 4.60
CA GLY A 52 5.85 -3.90 3.90
C GLY A 52 7.07 -3.40 3.10
N LEU A 53 8.26 -3.43 3.70
CA LEU A 53 9.50 -3.06 3.00
C LEU A 53 9.83 -4.02 1.85
N LEU A 54 9.54 -5.32 1.99
CA LEU A 54 9.70 -6.28 0.90
C LEU A 54 8.73 -5.99 -0.26
N CYS A 55 7.47 -5.61 0.03
CA CYS A 55 6.52 -5.16 -1.01
C CYS A 55 6.97 -3.88 -1.71
N LEU A 56 7.68 -3.00 -1.01
CA LEU A 56 8.17 -1.75 -1.60
C LEU A 56 9.29 -1.97 -2.62
N ILE A 57 10.02 -3.09 -2.58
CA ILE A 57 11.13 -3.36 -3.51
C ILE A 57 10.68 -3.37 -4.98
N PRO A 58 9.66 -4.17 -5.40
CA PRO A 58 9.22 -4.16 -6.79
C PRO A 58 8.66 -2.79 -7.20
N VAL A 59 7.98 -2.08 -6.30
CA VAL A 59 7.52 -0.70 -6.55
C VAL A 59 8.71 0.23 -6.80
N ALA A 60 9.75 0.16 -5.96
CA ALA A 60 10.94 0.97 -6.12
C ALA A 60 11.65 0.71 -7.46
N ILE A 61 11.76 -0.54 -7.87
CA ILE A 61 12.33 -0.90 -9.18
C ILE A 61 11.49 -0.30 -10.31
N SER A 62 10.16 -0.41 -10.24
CA SER A 62 9.24 0.14 -11.22
C SER A 62 9.38 1.67 -11.33
N GLU A 63 9.36 2.39 -10.21
CA GLU A 63 9.47 3.84 -10.18
C GLU A 63 10.85 4.34 -10.68
N ILE A 64 11.93 3.62 -10.36
CA ILE A 64 13.27 3.93 -10.89
C ILE A 64 13.31 3.71 -12.41
N VAL A 65 12.74 2.63 -12.93
CA VAL A 65 12.63 2.39 -14.37
C VAL A 65 11.86 3.52 -15.05
N TRP A 66 10.77 3.99 -14.43
CA TRP A 66 9.99 5.12 -14.94
C TRP A 66 10.75 6.43 -14.88
N PHE A 67 11.46 6.69 -13.80
CA PHE A 67 12.36 7.84 -13.72
C PHE A 67 13.37 7.84 -14.87
N CYS A 68 14.03 6.72 -15.13
CA CYS A 68 15.00 6.59 -16.23
C CYS A 68 14.36 6.77 -17.62
N LYS A 69 13.13 6.25 -17.83
CA LYS A 69 12.41 6.33 -19.11
C LYS A 69 11.86 7.74 -19.40
N LEU A 70 11.34 8.42 -18.38
CA LEU A 70 10.65 9.70 -18.54
C LEU A 70 11.57 10.91 -18.35
N GLY A 71 12.71 10.73 -17.68
CA GLY A 71 13.60 11.83 -17.30
C GLY A 71 12.95 12.83 -16.34
N ALA A 72 11.89 12.40 -15.61
CA ALA A 72 11.09 13.26 -14.75
C ALA A 72 11.16 12.80 -13.29
N ILE A 73 11.26 13.75 -12.35
CA ILE A 73 11.39 13.47 -10.91
C ILE A 73 10.10 12.88 -10.29
N GLY A 74 8.94 12.98 -10.96
CA GLY A 74 7.65 12.52 -10.45
C GLY A 74 7.66 11.11 -9.86
N PRO A 75 8.19 10.09 -10.56
CA PRO A 75 8.29 8.72 -10.03
C PRO A 75 9.07 8.63 -8.71
N LEU A 76 10.15 9.40 -8.55
CA LEU A 76 10.92 9.40 -7.30
C LEU A 76 10.16 10.05 -6.14
N LEU A 77 9.35 11.08 -6.41
CA LEU A 77 8.48 11.69 -5.40
C LEU A 77 7.38 10.71 -4.96
N HIS A 78 6.84 9.93 -5.90
CA HIS A 78 5.86 8.89 -5.63
C HIS A 78 6.46 7.75 -4.78
N LEU A 79 7.65 7.27 -5.15
CA LEU A 79 8.39 6.29 -4.36
C LEU A 79 8.64 6.77 -2.92
N PHE A 80 8.98 8.05 -2.75
CA PHE A 80 9.17 8.63 -1.42
C PHE A 80 7.86 8.63 -0.61
N ALA A 81 6.73 9.01 -1.22
CA ALA A 81 5.43 8.98 -0.57
C ALA A 81 5.05 7.55 -0.14
N PHE A 82 5.24 6.55 -1.00
CA PHE A 82 5.04 5.14 -0.67
C PHE A 82 5.92 4.68 0.50
N ALA A 83 7.21 5.01 0.47
CA ALA A 83 8.14 4.60 1.52
C ALA A 83 7.74 5.16 2.89
N VAL A 84 7.38 6.44 2.97
CA VAL A 84 6.89 7.09 4.18
C VAL A 84 5.63 6.39 4.68
N THR A 85 4.65 6.16 3.82
CA THR A 85 3.38 5.53 4.14
C THR A 85 3.57 4.11 4.66
N VAL A 86 4.37 3.28 3.98
CA VAL A 86 4.69 1.89 4.40
C VAL A 86 5.35 1.86 5.78
N ILE A 87 6.28 2.77 6.06
CA ILE A 87 6.95 2.85 7.36
C ILE A 87 5.94 3.24 8.46
N VAL A 88 5.15 4.26 8.24
CA VAL A 88 4.11 4.72 9.19
C VAL A 88 3.12 3.59 9.49
N LEU A 89 2.61 2.92 8.47
CA LEU A 89 1.69 1.79 8.62
C LEU A 89 2.32 0.61 9.34
N GLY A 90 3.57 0.29 9.04
CA GLY A 90 4.30 -0.78 9.72
C GLY A 90 4.51 -0.52 11.21
N LEU A 91 4.79 0.73 11.59
CA LEU A 91 4.91 1.15 12.99
C LEU A 91 3.55 1.17 13.69
N ALA A 92 2.51 1.69 13.02
CA ALA A 92 1.15 1.69 13.54
C ALA A 92 0.61 0.27 13.71
N GLY A 93 0.82 -0.62 12.73
CA GLY A 93 0.43 -2.03 12.81
C GLY A 93 1.08 -2.76 13.99
N LYS A 94 2.33 -2.43 14.34
CA LYS A 94 2.97 -2.96 15.55
C LYS A 94 2.23 -2.55 16.82
N LYS A 95 1.79 -1.28 16.93
CA LYS A 95 1.02 -0.80 18.10
C LYS A 95 -0.37 -1.43 18.15
N LEU A 96 -1.05 -1.54 17.01
CA LEU A 96 -2.40 -2.12 16.93
C LEU A 96 -2.45 -3.59 17.36
N LYS A 97 -1.36 -4.36 17.21
CA LYS A 97 -1.31 -5.77 17.64
C LYS A 97 -1.53 -5.98 19.13
N HIS A 98 -1.31 -4.96 19.94
CA HIS A 98 -1.50 -5.01 21.41
C HIS A 98 -2.94 -4.66 21.83
N LEU A 99 -3.79 -4.21 20.90
CA LEU A 99 -5.17 -3.85 21.18
C LEU A 99 -6.10 -5.07 21.10
N PRO A 100 -7.25 -5.02 21.81
CA PRO A 100 -8.34 -5.99 21.64
C PRO A 100 -8.79 -6.06 20.19
N THR A 101 -9.28 -7.23 19.74
CA THR A 101 -9.60 -7.47 18.33
C THR A 101 -10.53 -6.44 17.70
N PRO A 102 -11.66 -6.04 18.32
CA PRO A 102 -12.53 -5.06 17.69
C PRO A 102 -11.80 -3.75 17.41
N GLN A 103 -11.04 -3.24 18.40
CA GLN A 103 -10.26 -2.00 18.27
C GLN A 103 -9.14 -2.15 17.23
N ARG A 104 -8.49 -3.31 17.18
CA ARG A 104 -7.45 -3.61 16.20
C ARG A 104 -8.02 -3.65 14.79
N VAL A 105 -9.16 -4.31 14.56
CA VAL A 105 -9.83 -4.35 13.26
C VAL A 105 -10.22 -2.95 12.82
N THR A 106 -10.96 -2.23 13.66
CA THR A 106 -11.41 -0.86 13.35
C THR A 106 -10.23 0.07 13.09
N GLY A 107 -9.22 0.05 13.96
CA GLY A 107 -8.03 0.87 13.82
C GLY A 107 -7.23 0.54 12.55
N SER A 108 -7.12 -0.74 12.19
CA SER A 108 -6.44 -1.15 10.95
C SER A 108 -7.20 -0.70 9.70
N CYS A 109 -8.52 -0.80 9.69
CA CYS A 109 -9.34 -0.34 8.57
C CYS A 109 -9.27 1.18 8.40
N ILE A 110 -9.39 1.94 9.49
CA ILE A 110 -9.28 3.39 9.47
C ILE A 110 -7.90 3.82 8.98
N LEU A 111 -6.82 3.22 9.50
CA LEU A 111 -5.46 3.56 9.09
C LEU A 111 -5.19 3.20 7.62
N TYR A 112 -5.75 2.10 7.14
CA TYR A 112 -5.66 1.72 5.73
C TYR A 112 -6.31 2.78 4.84
N GLU A 113 -7.55 3.18 5.13
CA GLU A 113 -8.26 4.20 4.35
C GLU A 113 -7.58 5.57 4.42
N LEU A 114 -7.12 5.97 5.61
CA LEU A 114 -6.36 7.22 5.76
C LEU A 114 -5.02 7.18 5.03
N SER A 115 -4.41 6.00 4.85
CA SER A 115 -3.15 5.89 4.12
C SER A 115 -3.31 6.08 2.63
N LEU A 116 -4.43 5.66 2.04
CA LEU A 116 -4.73 5.91 0.63
C LEU A 116 -4.81 7.42 0.35
N LEU A 117 -5.54 8.14 1.20
CA LEU A 117 -5.65 9.60 1.09
C LEU A 117 -4.32 10.30 1.40
N GLY A 118 -3.63 9.85 2.45
CA GLY A 118 -2.41 10.48 2.93
C GLY A 118 -1.24 10.33 1.97
N GLU A 119 -1.12 9.18 1.32
CA GLU A 119 -0.08 8.93 0.32
C GLU A 119 -0.28 9.80 -0.90
N GLU A 120 -1.47 9.81 -1.48
CA GLU A 120 -1.80 10.66 -2.62
C GLU A 120 -1.64 12.15 -2.30
N ALA A 121 -2.12 12.58 -1.13
CA ALA A 121 -1.97 13.97 -0.68
C ALA A 121 -0.48 14.35 -0.53
N LEU A 122 0.34 13.47 0.05
CA LEU A 122 1.78 13.68 0.19
C LEU A 122 2.46 13.76 -1.18
N TYR A 123 2.16 12.83 -2.08
CA TYR A 123 2.71 12.83 -3.42
C TYR A 123 2.40 14.13 -4.19
N TYR A 124 1.14 14.56 -4.18
CA TYR A 124 0.76 15.79 -4.87
C TYR A 124 1.28 17.05 -4.19
N ALA A 125 1.40 17.06 -2.86
CA ALA A 125 2.07 18.16 -2.14
C ALA A 125 3.55 18.28 -2.56
N LEU A 126 4.25 17.15 -2.68
CA LEU A 126 5.62 17.12 -3.19
C LEU A 126 5.71 17.59 -4.65
N ARG A 127 4.77 17.17 -5.51
CA ARG A 127 4.70 17.68 -6.90
C ARG A 127 4.45 19.17 -6.97
N MET A 128 3.61 19.70 -6.11
CA MET A 128 3.38 21.15 -6.03
C MET A 128 4.67 21.88 -5.64
N LEU A 129 5.40 21.38 -4.66
CA LEU A 129 6.62 22.00 -4.15
C LEU A 129 7.78 21.91 -5.16
N PHE A 130 8.01 20.75 -5.79
CA PHE A 130 9.18 20.49 -6.64
C PHE A 130 8.93 20.72 -8.12
N LEU A 131 7.69 20.60 -8.59
CA LEU A 131 7.32 20.70 -10.00
C LEU A 131 6.40 21.87 -10.31
N ASN A 132 6.02 22.64 -9.32
CA ASN A 132 5.07 23.78 -9.45
C ASN A 132 3.78 23.38 -10.17
N ARG A 133 3.23 22.18 -9.88
CA ARG A 133 2.00 21.66 -10.48
C ARG A 133 0.83 21.89 -9.53
N PRO A 134 -0.38 22.22 -10.04
CA PRO A 134 -1.56 22.40 -9.20
C PRO A 134 -1.91 21.11 -8.47
N PHE A 135 -2.55 21.24 -7.30
CA PHE A 135 -3.02 20.10 -6.49
C PHE A 135 -4.34 19.54 -7.08
N PRO A 136 -4.34 18.28 -7.60
CA PRO A 136 -5.51 17.71 -8.27
C PRO A 136 -6.42 16.99 -7.24
N TRP A 137 -7.30 17.72 -6.59
CA TRP A 137 -8.23 17.18 -5.59
C TRP A 137 -9.05 15.98 -6.08
N ALA A 138 -9.43 15.96 -7.37
CA ALA A 138 -10.22 14.88 -7.94
C ALA A 138 -9.44 13.53 -7.95
N ASP A 139 -8.12 13.57 -8.17
CA ASP A 139 -7.31 12.36 -8.19
C ASP A 139 -7.13 11.78 -6.79
N VAL A 140 -6.94 12.65 -5.79
CA VAL A 140 -6.84 12.24 -4.37
C VAL A 140 -8.11 11.54 -3.89
N THR A 141 -9.28 12.07 -4.25
CA THR A 141 -10.56 11.44 -3.88
C THR A 141 -10.84 10.17 -4.67
N GLY A 142 -10.34 10.06 -5.90
CA GLY A 142 -10.50 8.88 -6.76
C GLY A 142 -9.84 7.62 -6.18
N ALA A 143 -8.70 7.75 -5.50
CA ALA A 143 -8.02 6.64 -4.87
C ALA A 143 -8.90 5.94 -3.81
N PHE A 144 -9.74 6.70 -3.12
CA PHE A 144 -10.65 6.20 -2.09
C PHE A 144 -11.81 5.36 -2.65
N LEU A 145 -12.24 5.65 -3.86
CA LEU A 145 -13.39 5.00 -4.51
C LEU A 145 -13.03 3.73 -5.30
N SER A 146 -11.79 3.24 -5.19
CA SER A 146 -11.35 2.05 -5.91
C SER A 146 -12.11 0.79 -5.47
N TRP A 147 -12.50 -0.05 -6.45
CA TRP A 147 -13.13 -1.36 -6.20
C TRP A 147 -12.22 -2.33 -5.42
N ALA A 148 -10.91 -2.13 -5.44
CA ALA A 148 -9.95 -2.95 -4.69
C ALA A 148 -10.08 -2.78 -3.17
N ASN A 149 -10.53 -1.60 -2.71
CA ASN A 149 -10.61 -1.28 -1.29
C ASN A 149 -11.50 -2.23 -0.49
N PRO A 150 -12.76 -2.55 -0.87
CA PRO A 150 -13.60 -3.46 -0.13
C PRO A 150 -12.98 -4.87 0.00
N LEU A 151 -12.33 -5.37 -1.06
CA LEU A 151 -11.70 -6.68 -1.07
C LEU A 151 -10.51 -6.71 -0.08
N VAL A 152 -9.68 -5.68 -0.10
CA VAL A 152 -8.51 -5.56 0.76
C VAL A 152 -8.92 -5.34 2.22
N LEU A 153 -9.97 -4.58 2.48
CA LEU A 153 -10.55 -4.42 3.82
C LEU A 153 -11.02 -5.77 4.39
N LEU A 154 -11.73 -6.58 3.61
CA LEU A 154 -12.13 -7.93 4.03
C LEU A 154 -10.93 -8.80 4.35
N LEU A 155 -9.88 -8.75 3.54
CA LEU A 155 -8.66 -9.50 3.77
C LEU A 155 -7.91 -9.02 5.02
N LEU A 156 -7.89 -7.71 5.26
CA LEU A 156 -7.30 -7.10 6.46
C LEU A 156 -8.04 -7.53 7.73
N VAL A 157 -9.38 -7.52 7.70
CA VAL A 157 -10.23 -8.03 8.79
C VAL A 157 -9.93 -9.50 9.06
N TYR A 158 -9.87 -10.33 8.01
CA TYR A 158 -9.50 -11.74 8.14
C TYR A 158 -8.13 -11.92 8.79
N CYS A 159 -7.11 -11.16 8.39
CA CYS A 159 -5.78 -11.20 8.99
C CYS A 159 -5.79 -10.80 10.47
N CYS A 160 -6.58 -9.80 10.84
CA CYS A 160 -6.69 -9.35 12.23
C CYS A 160 -7.38 -10.39 13.13
N VAL A 161 -8.44 -11.05 12.64
CA VAL A 161 -9.21 -12.05 13.39
C VAL A 161 -8.45 -13.37 13.49
N SER A 162 -7.81 -13.81 12.43
CA SER A 162 -7.07 -15.08 12.41
C SER A 162 -5.89 -15.13 13.39
N ASP A 163 -5.30 -13.97 13.72
CA ASP A 163 -4.22 -13.88 14.71
C ASP A 163 -4.67 -14.30 16.12
N GLN A 164 -5.95 -14.12 16.47
CA GLN A 164 -6.46 -14.45 17.80
C GLN A 164 -6.73 -15.95 17.98
N ARG A 165 -7.22 -16.62 16.96
CA ARG A 165 -7.45 -18.08 17.04
C ARG A 165 -6.15 -18.82 17.35
N LEU A 166 -5.02 -18.32 16.84
CA LEU A 166 -3.69 -18.88 17.09
C LEU A 166 -3.11 -18.49 18.46
N ALA A 167 -3.58 -17.41 19.07
CA ALA A 167 -3.13 -16.95 20.40
C ALA A 167 -3.94 -17.59 21.53
N GLY A 168 -5.21 -17.95 21.29
CA GLY A 168 -6.07 -18.62 22.24
C GLY A 168 -5.89 -20.14 22.34
N GLU A 169 -5.13 -20.73 21.37
CA GLU A 169 -4.78 -22.16 21.35
C GLU A 169 -3.42 -22.46 22.02
N ARG A 170 -2.80 -21.47 22.66
CA ARG A 170 -1.55 -21.62 23.45
C ARG A 170 -1.80 -21.39 24.93
#